data_0c6bb765443b4f427e1890f33dff4eb6
#
_entry.id   0c6bb765443b4f427e1890f33dff4eb6
#
_cell.length_a   1.000
_cell.length_b   1.000
_cell.length_c   1.000
_cell.angle_alpha   90.00
_cell.angle_beta   90.00
_cell.angle_gamma   90.00
#
_symmetry.space_group_name_H-M   'P 1'
#
loop_
_entity.id
_entity.type
_entity.pdbx_description
1 polymer ?
#
loop_
_entity_poly.entity_id
_entity_poly.type
_entity_poly.pdbx_seq_one_letter_code
_entity_poly.pdbx_strand_id
1 'polypeptide(L)'
;MSSTRPSFDDAFGGRYLLVEPGVYTMGDVALRGNKNERPGHEVEIEQPFFFGERPVTQAHWQAIMEVNPSKFQEGWAAGLRPVESVSWDDVHLFIARLNSSEEGIVRLGFTGLWRLPTESEWEYAARAGTDSRWPFGDRDSELNDYGWHAGNAGATTREVGQKKANPWGFLDLYGQTGEWCQDDYSKNYANHDGSQGPHTSEENERKVHRGGSWFTESDSTRSRARASANRTTRSDGIGLRLVWAPQKANVEAEGTMSNDDPISQP
;
A
#
# COMPACT_ATOMS: atom_id res chain seq x y z
N MET A 1 5.70 -15.59 -21.56
CA MET A 1 5.11 -14.30 -21.91
C MET A 1 4.67 -13.66 -20.59
N SER A 2 5.26 -12.57 -20.18
CA SER A 2 4.82 -11.84 -18.99
C SER A 2 3.49 -11.17 -19.33
N SER A 3 2.37 -11.71 -18.83
CA SER A 3 1.10 -11.00 -18.93
C SER A 3 1.21 -9.74 -18.06
N THR A 4 1.11 -8.58 -18.68
CA THR A 4 1.02 -7.32 -17.92
C THR A 4 -0.22 -7.38 -17.05
N ARG A 5 -0.05 -7.13 -15.74
CA ARG A 5 -1.19 -7.05 -14.80
C ARG A 5 -2.15 -5.94 -15.24
N PRO A 6 -3.47 -6.15 -15.13
CA PRO A 6 -4.41 -5.04 -15.28
C PRO A 6 -4.01 -3.86 -14.41
N SER A 7 -4.09 -2.66 -14.97
CA SER A 7 -3.65 -1.45 -14.27
C SER A 7 -4.44 -0.24 -14.72
N PHE A 8 -4.43 0.82 -13.92
CA PHE A 8 -4.89 2.14 -14.30
C PHE A 8 -3.95 3.21 -13.73
N ASP A 9 -3.99 4.40 -14.32
CA ASP A 9 -3.29 5.57 -13.83
C ASP A 9 -4.31 6.56 -13.24
N ASP A 10 -3.94 7.23 -12.13
CA ASP A 10 -4.73 8.33 -11.57
C ASP A 10 -4.37 9.67 -12.25
N ALA A 11 -5.10 10.72 -11.90
CA ALA A 11 -4.87 12.07 -12.42
C ALA A 11 -3.57 12.73 -11.87
N PHE A 12 -2.93 12.13 -10.88
CA PHE A 12 -1.81 12.69 -10.14
C PHE A 12 -0.48 11.99 -10.43
N GLY A 13 -0.47 11.08 -11.43
CA GLY A 13 0.71 10.32 -11.87
C GLY A 13 0.99 9.05 -11.06
N GLY A 14 0.05 8.61 -10.25
CA GLY A 14 0.06 7.30 -9.61
C GLY A 14 -0.37 6.21 -10.59
N ARG A 15 0.31 5.07 -10.56
CA ARG A 15 -0.07 3.85 -11.28
C ARG A 15 -0.42 2.77 -10.30
N TYR A 16 -1.50 2.02 -10.58
CA TYR A 16 -2.05 1.01 -9.69
C TYR A 16 -2.20 -0.31 -10.44
N LEU A 17 -1.61 -1.37 -9.88
CA LEU A 17 -1.59 -2.70 -10.48
C LEU A 17 -2.54 -3.60 -9.70
N LEU A 18 -3.31 -4.42 -10.44
CA LEU A 18 -4.22 -5.41 -9.84
C LEU A 18 -3.44 -6.45 -9.03
N VAL A 19 -3.86 -6.67 -7.80
CA VAL A 19 -3.48 -7.81 -6.97
C VAL A 19 -4.66 -8.76 -6.93
N GLU A 20 -4.45 -9.97 -7.46
CA GLU A 20 -5.47 -11.02 -7.48
C GLU A 20 -5.62 -11.68 -6.13
N PRO A 21 -6.81 -12.23 -5.80
CA PRO A 21 -7.03 -13.06 -4.63
C PRO A 21 -6.06 -14.24 -4.56
N GLY A 22 -5.80 -14.70 -3.35
CA GLY A 22 -4.93 -15.86 -3.14
C GLY A 22 -4.60 -16.07 -1.67
N VAL A 23 -3.91 -17.17 -1.41
CA VAL A 23 -3.50 -17.56 -0.06
C VAL A 23 -1.97 -17.53 0.03
N TYR A 24 -1.46 -17.06 1.17
CA TYR A 24 -0.03 -17.04 1.43
C TYR A 24 0.27 -17.20 2.93
N THR A 25 1.51 -17.51 3.25
CA THR A 25 1.96 -17.53 4.64
C THR A 25 2.53 -16.16 5.02
N MET A 26 1.85 -15.45 5.92
CA MET A 26 2.31 -14.20 6.50
C MET A 26 3.24 -14.44 7.68
N GLY A 27 4.24 -13.58 7.83
CA GLY A 27 5.15 -13.62 8.98
C GLY A 27 6.34 -14.56 8.80
N ASP A 28 6.93 -14.99 9.93
CA ASP A 28 8.17 -15.77 9.98
C ASP A 28 7.94 -17.20 10.43
N VAL A 29 7.87 -18.13 9.49
CA VAL A 29 7.77 -19.59 9.73
C VAL A 29 9.14 -20.19 10.04
N ALA A 30 10.19 -19.68 9.39
CA ALA A 30 11.52 -20.25 9.49
C ALA A 30 12.27 -19.87 10.78
N LEU A 31 11.67 -19.05 11.63
CA LEU A 31 12.22 -18.54 12.89
C LEU A 31 13.53 -17.78 12.74
N ARG A 32 13.74 -17.13 11.59
CA ARG A 32 14.94 -16.35 11.25
C ARG A 32 14.76 -14.83 11.39
N GLY A 33 13.52 -14.37 11.55
CA GLY A 33 13.17 -12.97 11.72
C GLY A 33 12.93 -12.59 13.19
N ASN A 34 12.34 -11.42 13.38
CA ASN A 34 12.03 -10.89 14.70
C ASN A 34 10.84 -11.60 15.37
N LYS A 35 10.76 -11.50 16.69
CA LYS A 35 9.65 -12.12 17.46
C LYS A 35 8.28 -11.54 17.09
N ASN A 36 8.23 -10.28 16.69
CA ASN A 36 6.99 -9.61 16.29
C ASN A 36 6.45 -10.07 14.91
N GLU A 37 7.25 -10.82 14.15
CA GLU A 37 6.88 -11.41 12.86
C GLU A 37 6.26 -12.82 13.05
N ARG A 38 5.98 -13.27 14.27
CA ARG A 38 5.57 -14.64 14.62
C ARG A 38 4.23 -14.67 15.34
N PRO A 39 3.53 -15.84 15.34
CA PRO A 39 3.80 -17.00 14.49
C PRO A 39 3.55 -16.68 13.01
N GLY A 40 4.24 -17.43 12.11
CA GLY A 40 3.83 -17.47 10.72
C GLY A 40 2.45 -18.16 10.65
N HIS A 41 1.55 -17.61 9.84
CA HIS A 41 0.17 -18.10 9.73
C HIS A 41 -0.33 -17.91 8.30
N GLU A 42 -1.34 -18.68 7.92
CA GLU A 42 -1.98 -18.54 6.64
C GLU A 42 -2.91 -17.33 6.62
N VAL A 43 -2.88 -16.58 5.51
CA VAL A 43 -3.75 -15.45 5.25
C VAL A 43 -4.38 -15.62 3.89
N GLU A 44 -5.70 -15.43 3.81
CA GLU A 44 -6.46 -15.42 2.58
C GLU A 44 -6.75 -13.97 2.14
N ILE A 45 -6.29 -13.62 0.95
CA ILE A 45 -6.70 -12.39 0.23
C ILE A 45 -7.95 -12.75 -0.58
N GLU A 46 -9.11 -12.41 -0.07
CA GLU A 46 -10.40 -12.80 -0.65
C GLU A 46 -10.84 -11.88 -1.80
N GLN A 47 -10.56 -10.59 -1.67
CA GLN A 47 -11.00 -9.58 -2.63
C GLN A 47 -9.82 -9.01 -3.40
N PRO A 48 -9.94 -8.87 -4.74
CA PRO A 48 -8.92 -8.20 -5.52
C PRO A 48 -8.85 -6.72 -5.12
N PHE A 49 -7.65 -6.16 -5.22
CA PHE A 49 -7.43 -4.74 -4.99
C PHE A 49 -6.36 -4.20 -5.95
N PHE A 50 -6.36 -2.91 -6.18
CA PHE A 50 -5.31 -2.27 -6.94
C PHE A 50 -4.32 -1.60 -5.97
N PHE A 51 -3.07 -1.99 -6.06
CA PHE A 51 -2.00 -1.50 -5.19
C PHE A 51 -1.11 -0.53 -5.96
N GLY A 52 -0.75 0.58 -5.36
CA GLY A 52 0.13 1.55 -5.99
C GLY A 52 1.45 0.90 -6.44
N GLU A 53 1.83 1.09 -7.70
CA GLU A 53 3.12 0.60 -8.21
C GLU A 53 4.28 1.16 -7.39
N ARG A 54 4.14 2.42 -6.94
CA ARG A 54 5.12 3.21 -6.18
C ARG A 54 4.48 3.88 -4.98
N PRO A 55 5.26 4.34 -3.98
CA PRO A 55 4.75 5.20 -2.92
C PRO A 55 4.12 6.48 -3.48
N VAL A 56 3.20 7.07 -2.71
CA VAL A 56 2.65 8.40 -3.03
C VAL A 56 3.77 9.42 -3.05
N THR A 57 3.82 10.22 -4.12
CA THR A 57 4.84 11.25 -4.30
C THR A 57 4.49 12.56 -3.59
N GLN A 58 5.49 13.40 -3.36
CA GLN A 58 5.29 14.76 -2.83
C GLN A 58 4.37 15.59 -3.73
N ALA A 59 4.51 15.46 -5.06
CA ALA A 59 3.65 16.16 -6.01
C ALA A 59 2.18 15.70 -5.90
N HIS A 60 1.93 14.39 -5.81
CA HIS A 60 0.59 13.86 -5.61
C HIS A 60 -0.02 14.35 -4.30
N TRP A 61 0.73 14.26 -3.20
CA TRP A 61 0.28 14.76 -1.89
C TRP A 61 -0.07 16.25 -1.94
N GLN A 62 0.83 17.07 -2.50
CA GLN A 62 0.64 18.52 -2.58
C GLN A 62 -0.56 18.91 -3.45
N ALA A 63 -0.86 18.15 -4.50
CA ALA A 63 -2.04 18.40 -5.34
C ALA A 63 -3.37 18.25 -4.58
N ILE A 64 -3.43 17.37 -3.57
CA ILE A 64 -4.63 17.10 -2.77
C ILE A 64 -4.65 17.94 -1.49
N MET A 65 -3.51 18.09 -0.82
CA MET A 65 -3.43 18.74 0.49
C MET A 65 -3.03 20.21 0.44
N GLU A 66 -2.58 20.69 -0.73
CA GLU A 66 -2.12 22.07 -0.98
C GLU A 66 -0.84 22.46 -0.22
N VAL A 67 -0.30 21.56 0.57
CA VAL A 67 0.95 21.72 1.34
C VAL A 67 1.85 20.49 1.16
N ASN A 68 3.16 20.68 1.25
CA ASN A 68 4.13 19.58 1.25
C ASN A 68 4.84 19.52 2.62
N PRO A 69 4.60 18.52 3.46
CA PRO A 69 5.20 18.39 4.79
C PRO A 69 6.60 17.76 4.76
N SER A 70 7.04 17.27 3.61
CA SER A 70 8.25 16.48 3.50
C SER A 70 9.50 17.28 3.86
N LYS A 71 10.48 16.62 4.46
CA LYS A 71 11.79 17.19 4.77
C LYS A 71 12.67 17.36 3.53
N PHE A 72 12.63 16.38 2.61
CA PHE A 72 13.53 16.34 1.46
C PHE A 72 12.88 16.97 0.23
N GLN A 73 12.85 18.31 0.18
CA GLN A 73 12.21 19.08 -0.89
C GLN A 73 13.20 19.73 -1.85
N GLU A 74 14.50 19.44 -1.75
CA GLU A 74 15.51 20.09 -2.57
C GLU A 74 15.65 19.44 -3.95
N GLY A 75 15.94 20.27 -4.95
CA GLY A 75 16.18 19.85 -6.32
C GLY A 75 14.92 19.87 -7.19
N TRP A 76 15.14 19.91 -8.51
CA TRP A 76 14.06 19.98 -9.52
C TRP A 76 13.12 18.76 -9.52
N ALA A 77 13.60 17.64 -9.07
CA ALA A 77 12.84 16.38 -9.01
C ALA A 77 12.25 16.08 -7.62
N ALA A 78 12.27 17.05 -6.69
CA ALA A 78 11.75 16.82 -5.33
C ALA A 78 10.31 16.31 -5.32
N GLY A 79 9.46 16.82 -6.21
CA GLY A 79 8.08 16.36 -6.36
C GLY A 79 7.93 14.88 -6.72
N LEU A 80 8.97 14.24 -7.29
CA LEU A 80 8.98 12.81 -7.64
C LEU A 80 9.50 11.92 -6.51
N ARG A 81 9.93 12.49 -5.38
CA ARG A 81 10.28 11.71 -4.19
C ARG A 81 9.01 11.25 -3.48
N PRO A 82 9.07 10.17 -2.67
CA PRO A 82 7.93 9.82 -1.83
C PRO A 82 7.63 10.96 -0.85
N VAL A 83 6.36 11.20 -0.58
CA VAL A 83 5.98 12.04 0.56
C VAL A 83 6.36 11.34 1.85
N GLU A 84 6.92 12.09 2.79
CA GLU A 84 7.26 11.65 4.14
C GLU A 84 6.94 12.75 5.16
N SER A 85 7.22 12.53 6.43
CA SER A 85 6.83 13.43 7.53
C SER A 85 5.31 13.62 7.65
N VAL A 86 4.57 12.57 7.31
CA VAL A 86 3.11 12.48 7.41
C VAL A 86 2.73 11.50 8.51
N SER A 87 1.82 11.88 9.40
CA SER A 87 1.25 10.99 10.40
C SER A 87 0.16 10.11 9.79
N TRP A 88 -0.23 9.06 10.48
CA TRP A 88 -1.34 8.20 10.07
C TRP A 88 -2.65 9.00 9.98
N ASP A 89 -2.85 9.95 10.89
CA ASP A 89 -4.02 10.85 10.86
C ASP A 89 -4.00 11.80 9.65
N ASP A 90 -2.84 12.35 9.29
CA ASP A 90 -2.69 13.18 8.08
C ASP A 90 -3.02 12.38 6.83
N VAL A 91 -2.58 11.11 6.79
CA VAL A 91 -2.86 10.20 5.66
C VAL A 91 -4.35 9.94 5.52
N HIS A 92 -5.08 9.78 6.62
CA HIS A 92 -6.54 9.59 6.57
C HIS A 92 -7.27 10.85 6.08
N LEU A 93 -6.78 12.04 6.44
CA LEU A 93 -7.32 13.29 5.88
C LEU A 93 -7.04 13.40 4.37
N PHE A 94 -5.83 13.04 3.93
CA PHE A 94 -5.48 12.98 2.51
C PHE A 94 -6.41 12.01 1.75
N ILE A 95 -6.60 10.80 2.26
CA ILE A 95 -7.47 9.78 1.66
C ILE A 95 -8.93 10.26 1.60
N ALA A 96 -9.43 10.90 2.64
CA ALA A 96 -10.79 11.44 2.65
C ALA A 96 -10.99 12.51 1.56
N ARG A 97 -10.03 13.44 1.40
CA ARG A 97 -10.05 14.45 0.33
C ARG A 97 -9.96 13.82 -1.05
N LEU A 98 -9.07 12.85 -1.23
CA LEU A 98 -8.90 12.13 -2.50
C LEU A 98 -10.19 11.40 -2.88
N ASN A 99 -10.82 10.68 -1.95
CA ASN A 99 -12.10 10.01 -2.18
C ASN A 99 -13.21 11.00 -2.56
N SER A 100 -13.26 12.16 -1.90
CA SER A 100 -14.25 13.20 -2.23
C SER A 100 -14.00 13.80 -3.61
N SER A 101 -12.74 14.01 -3.99
CA SER A 101 -12.40 14.56 -5.33
C SER A 101 -12.65 13.58 -6.48
N GLU A 102 -12.69 12.29 -6.18
CA GLU A 102 -12.86 11.21 -7.15
C GLU A 102 -14.19 10.45 -7.00
N GLU A 103 -15.14 11.02 -6.29
CA GLU A 103 -16.45 10.40 -6.10
C GLU A 103 -17.12 10.10 -7.46
N GLY A 104 -17.62 8.88 -7.62
CA GLY A 104 -18.28 8.42 -8.85
C GLY A 104 -17.34 8.11 -10.02
N ILE A 105 -16.03 8.25 -9.89
CA ILE A 105 -15.09 7.87 -10.95
C ILE A 105 -15.11 6.35 -11.13
N VAL A 106 -15.35 5.93 -12.37
CA VAL A 106 -15.33 4.52 -12.76
C VAL A 106 -13.97 4.15 -13.35
N ARG A 107 -13.35 3.09 -12.83
CA ARG A 107 -12.10 2.52 -13.32
C ARG A 107 -12.32 1.05 -13.67
N LEU A 108 -11.97 0.66 -14.88
CA LEU A 108 -12.11 -0.73 -15.36
C LEU A 108 -13.52 -1.32 -15.14
N GLY A 109 -14.56 -0.47 -15.18
CA GLY A 109 -15.95 -0.89 -14.98
C GLY A 109 -16.44 -0.95 -13.53
N PHE A 110 -15.64 -0.50 -12.57
CA PHE A 110 -15.97 -0.48 -11.14
C PHE A 110 -15.90 0.94 -10.59
N THR A 111 -16.74 1.25 -9.61
CA THR A 111 -16.47 2.31 -8.64
C THR A 111 -15.56 1.75 -7.54
N GLY A 112 -14.95 2.59 -6.74
CA GLY A 112 -14.07 2.11 -5.66
C GLY A 112 -13.66 3.22 -4.71
N LEU A 113 -12.98 2.84 -3.65
CA LEU A 113 -12.49 3.76 -2.63
C LEU A 113 -10.98 3.62 -2.43
N TRP A 114 -10.34 4.75 -2.24
CA TRP A 114 -8.96 4.84 -1.79
C TRP A 114 -8.87 4.54 -0.32
N ARG A 115 -7.83 3.81 0.07
CA ARG A 115 -7.48 3.52 1.46
C ARG A 115 -6.01 3.18 1.61
N LEU A 116 -5.53 3.07 2.84
CA LEU A 116 -4.27 2.40 3.13
C LEU A 116 -4.40 0.90 2.84
N PRO A 117 -3.30 0.20 2.53
CA PRO A 117 -3.26 -1.26 2.58
C PRO A 117 -3.49 -1.74 4.00
N THR A 118 -4.03 -2.94 4.16
CA THR A 118 -3.86 -3.69 5.38
C THR A 118 -2.42 -4.23 5.46
N GLU A 119 -1.97 -4.60 6.65
CA GLU A 119 -0.65 -5.20 6.83
C GLU A 119 -0.52 -6.49 6.01
N SER A 120 -1.59 -7.28 5.94
CA SER A 120 -1.68 -8.51 5.15
C SER A 120 -1.55 -8.25 3.65
N GLU A 121 -2.26 -7.26 3.12
CA GLU A 121 -2.19 -6.88 1.70
C GLU A 121 -0.80 -6.35 1.33
N TRP A 122 -0.20 -5.56 2.21
CA TRP A 122 1.14 -5.03 1.99
C TRP A 122 2.18 -6.16 1.90
N GLU A 123 2.18 -7.10 2.87
CA GLU A 123 3.13 -8.22 2.88
C GLU A 123 2.92 -9.16 1.70
N TYR A 124 1.66 -9.43 1.31
CA TYR A 124 1.33 -10.23 0.14
C TYR A 124 1.92 -9.65 -1.14
N ALA A 125 1.74 -8.34 -1.37
CA ALA A 125 2.31 -7.64 -2.51
C ALA A 125 3.85 -7.58 -2.46
N ALA A 126 4.44 -7.38 -1.27
CA ALA A 126 5.88 -7.36 -1.08
C ALA A 126 6.53 -8.72 -1.29
N ARG A 127 5.89 -9.82 -0.92
CA ARG A 127 6.37 -11.18 -1.18
C ARG A 127 6.28 -11.56 -2.65
N ALA A 128 5.29 -11.08 -3.36
CA ALA A 128 5.08 -11.38 -4.78
C ALA A 128 5.18 -12.88 -5.12
N GLY A 129 4.60 -13.73 -4.25
CA GLY A 129 4.57 -15.18 -4.41
C GLY A 129 5.83 -15.93 -3.93
N THR A 130 6.70 -15.28 -3.15
CA THR A 130 7.93 -15.91 -2.61
C THR A 130 7.93 -15.99 -1.09
N ASP A 131 8.72 -16.93 -0.53
CA ASP A 131 8.92 -17.12 0.92
C ASP A 131 10.29 -16.66 1.42
N SER A 132 11.15 -16.16 0.53
CA SER A 132 12.48 -15.64 0.85
C SER A 132 12.42 -14.34 1.67
N ARG A 133 13.57 -13.85 2.12
CA ARG A 133 13.69 -12.57 2.85
C ARG A 133 13.14 -11.40 2.02
N TRP A 134 13.47 -11.40 0.74
CA TRP A 134 12.95 -10.51 -0.29
C TRP A 134 12.53 -11.35 -1.50
N PRO A 135 11.69 -10.85 -2.41
CA PRO A 135 11.23 -11.64 -3.56
C PRO A 135 12.35 -11.99 -4.57
N PHE A 136 13.50 -11.35 -4.46
CA PHE A 136 14.69 -11.66 -5.28
C PHE A 136 15.66 -12.63 -4.58
N GLY A 137 15.38 -13.08 -3.34
CA GLY A 137 16.19 -14.07 -2.61
C GLY A 137 16.57 -13.62 -1.21
N ASP A 138 17.59 -14.27 -0.64
CA ASP A 138 18.04 -14.08 0.74
C ASP A 138 19.33 -13.27 0.87
N ARG A 139 19.94 -12.84 -0.25
CA ARG A 139 21.24 -12.18 -0.26
C ARG A 139 21.12 -10.65 -0.15
N ASP A 140 21.68 -10.09 0.90
CA ASP A 140 21.70 -8.63 1.15
C ASP A 140 22.36 -7.85 -0.01
N SER A 141 23.33 -8.44 -0.71
CA SER A 141 24.02 -7.78 -1.82
C SER A 141 23.11 -7.42 -2.99
N GLU A 142 22.00 -8.16 -3.17
CA GLU A 142 21.05 -7.92 -4.26
C GLU A 142 20.06 -6.79 -3.91
N LEU A 143 19.89 -6.44 -2.62
CA LEU A 143 18.99 -5.39 -2.16
C LEU A 143 19.29 -4.03 -2.83
N ASN A 144 20.56 -3.75 -3.11
CA ASN A 144 20.97 -2.51 -3.77
C ASN A 144 20.28 -2.25 -5.12
N ASP A 145 19.86 -3.31 -5.80
CA ASP A 145 19.15 -3.22 -7.07
C ASP A 145 17.65 -2.93 -6.90
N TYR A 146 17.08 -3.25 -5.72
CA TYR A 146 15.64 -3.23 -5.48
C TYR A 146 15.17 -2.17 -4.48
N GLY A 147 16.06 -1.63 -3.65
CA GLY A 147 15.66 -0.72 -2.59
C GLY A 147 16.70 0.32 -2.19
N TRP A 148 16.22 1.35 -1.51
CA TRP A 148 17.03 2.43 -0.94
C TRP A 148 17.06 2.28 0.59
N HIS A 149 18.23 2.04 1.16
CA HIS A 149 18.44 1.79 2.58
C HIS A 149 19.68 2.54 3.11
N ALA A 150 20.02 2.41 4.36
CA ALA A 150 21.16 3.14 5.00
C ALA A 150 22.45 3.01 4.20
N GLY A 151 22.70 1.86 3.58
CA GLY A 151 23.94 1.58 2.83
C GLY A 151 24.04 2.27 1.47
N ASN A 152 22.96 2.75 0.86
CA ASN A 152 22.97 3.26 -0.53
C ASN A 152 22.13 4.51 -0.77
N ALA A 153 21.29 4.94 0.16
CA ALA A 153 20.38 6.07 -0.04
C ALA A 153 21.09 7.45 0.02
N GLY A 154 22.25 7.55 0.68
CA GLY A 154 22.97 8.81 0.81
C GLY A 154 22.28 9.83 1.70
N ALA A 155 21.69 9.35 2.83
CA ALA A 155 21.03 10.12 3.88
C ALA A 155 19.82 10.96 3.43
N THR A 156 19.10 10.50 2.40
CA THR A 156 17.91 11.18 1.85
C THR A 156 17.01 10.19 1.12
N THR A 157 15.73 10.54 0.95
CA THR A 157 14.85 9.83 -0.01
C THR A 157 15.32 10.09 -1.45
N ARG A 158 14.93 9.23 -2.36
CA ARG A 158 15.21 9.31 -3.80
C ARG A 158 13.91 9.43 -4.59
N GLU A 159 14.01 9.80 -5.87
CA GLU A 159 12.85 9.72 -6.76
C GLU A 159 12.30 8.30 -6.77
N VAL A 160 10.99 8.15 -6.81
CA VAL A 160 10.35 6.84 -6.86
C VAL A 160 10.61 6.14 -8.19
N GLY A 161 10.62 4.81 -8.19
CA GLY A 161 10.71 4.01 -9.41
C GLY A 161 12.10 3.89 -10.02
N GLN A 162 13.16 4.22 -9.28
CA GLN A 162 14.55 4.12 -9.79
C GLN A 162 15.18 2.75 -9.60
N LYS A 163 14.54 1.85 -8.87
CA LYS A 163 15.02 0.50 -8.58
C LYS A 163 14.25 -0.54 -9.40
N LYS A 164 14.72 -1.78 -9.39
CA LYS A 164 14.03 -2.89 -10.03
C LYS A 164 12.71 -3.20 -9.32
N ALA A 165 11.69 -3.52 -10.10
CA ALA A 165 10.42 -4.01 -9.58
C ALA A 165 10.55 -5.43 -9.03
N ASN A 166 9.67 -5.79 -8.10
CA ASN A 166 9.49 -7.17 -7.69
C ASN A 166 8.79 -7.99 -8.82
N PRO A 167 8.65 -9.33 -8.69
CA PRO A 167 8.00 -10.15 -9.73
C PRO A 167 6.57 -9.73 -10.09
N TRP A 168 5.89 -8.98 -9.23
CA TRP A 168 4.54 -8.48 -9.49
C TRP A 168 4.49 -7.06 -10.06
N GLY A 169 5.64 -6.41 -10.24
CA GLY A 169 5.75 -5.08 -10.84
C GLY A 169 5.82 -3.93 -9.83
N PHE A 170 5.83 -4.20 -8.53
CA PHE A 170 5.90 -3.17 -7.50
C PHE A 170 7.33 -2.70 -7.23
N LEU A 171 7.49 -1.39 -7.05
CA LEU A 171 8.75 -0.67 -6.87
C LEU A 171 8.84 -0.07 -5.47
N ASP A 172 10.07 0.11 -4.98
CA ASP A 172 10.39 0.83 -3.73
C ASP A 172 9.78 0.24 -2.44
N LEU A 173 9.42 -1.05 -2.42
CA LEU A 173 8.87 -1.73 -1.24
C LEU A 173 9.94 -2.11 -0.19
N TYR A 174 11.23 -2.02 -0.53
CA TYR A 174 12.33 -2.52 0.31
C TYR A 174 13.26 -1.38 0.70
N GLY A 175 12.76 -0.44 1.52
CA GLY A 175 13.43 0.78 1.94
C GLY A 175 12.72 2.04 1.44
N GLN A 176 13.45 3.09 1.14
CA GLN A 176 12.96 4.41 0.73
C GLN A 176 12.19 5.12 1.86
N THR A 177 10.92 4.78 2.07
CA THR A 177 10.11 5.18 3.23
C THR A 177 9.33 3.98 3.75
N GLY A 178 9.19 3.85 5.07
CA GLY A 178 8.20 2.95 5.65
C GLY A 178 6.80 3.40 5.23
N GLU A 179 5.92 2.46 4.96
CA GLU A 179 4.58 2.74 4.44
C GLU A 179 3.55 2.40 5.50
N TRP A 180 2.71 3.40 5.90
CA TRP A 180 1.62 3.19 6.84
C TRP A 180 0.64 2.13 6.33
N CYS A 181 0.20 1.27 7.25
CA CYS A 181 -0.91 0.33 7.05
C CYS A 181 -2.13 0.76 7.88
N GLN A 182 -3.30 0.17 7.59
CA GLN A 182 -4.52 0.42 8.37
C GLN A 182 -4.43 -0.11 9.79
N ASP A 183 -3.65 -1.16 9.98
CA ASP A 183 -3.63 -2.01 11.16
C ASP A 183 -3.08 -1.33 12.40
N ASP A 184 -3.68 -1.69 13.53
CA ASP A 184 -3.11 -1.47 14.84
C ASP A 184 -1.96 -2.44 15.09
N TYR A 185 -0.89 -1.94 15.68
CA TYR A 185 0.27 -2.77 15.94
C TYR A 185 0.03 -3.73 17.11
N SER A 186 0.15 -5.00 16.87
CA SER A 186 0.26 -6.05 17.88
C SER A 186 1.71 -6.55 18.02
N LYS A 187 2.09 -6.97 19.24
CA LYS A 187 3.46 -7.44 19.53
C LYS A 187 3.87 -8.69 18.74
N ASN A 188 2.91 -9.40 18.19
CA ASN A 188 3.07 -10.62 17.39
C ASN A 188 1.76 -10.95 16.69
N TYR A 189 1.74 -12.03 15.90
CA TYR A 189 0.56 -12.49 15.17
C TYR A 189 -0.29 -13.55 15.89
N ALA A 190 -0.11 -13.78 17.21
CA ALA A 190 -0.82 -14.84 17.91
C ALA A 190 -2.35 -14.72 17.87
N ASN A 191 -2.88 -13.51 17.71
CA ASN A 191 -4.31 -13.23 17.62
C ASN A 191 -4.75 -12.77 16.22
N HIS A 192 -3.91 -12.95 15.20
CA HIS A 192 -4.30 -12.64 13.82
C HIS A 192 -5.20 -13.76 13.29
N ASP A 193 -6.35 -13.42 12.74
CA ASP A 193 -7.37 -14.35 12.29
C ASP A 193 -7.15 -14.93 10.88
N GLY A 194 -6.09 -14.49 10.20
CA GLY A 194 -5.79 -14.91 8.83
C GLY A 194 -6.62 -14.19 7.76
N SER A 195 -7.39 -13.17 8.13
CA SER A 195 -8.20 -12.40 7.17
C SER A 195 -7.39 -11.33 6.42
N GLN A 196 -7.93 -10.89 5.29
CA GLN A 196 -7.42 -9.73 4.55
C GLN A 196 -7.65 -8.42 5.30
N GLY A 197 -8.64 -8.38 6.19
CA GLY A 197 -9.03 -7.17 6.93
C GLY A 197 -7.95 -6.66 7.88
N PRO A 198 -8.01 -5.37 8.27
CA PRO A 198 -7.05 -4.82 9.19
C PRO A 198 -7.25 -5.36 10.61
N HIS A 199 -6.16 -5.67 11.28
CA HIS A 199 -6.20 -5.92 12.72
C HIS A 199 -6.44 -4.62 13.47
N THR A 200 -7.55 -4.53 14.23
CA THR A 200 -7.92 -3.32 14.99
C THR A 200 -8.05 -3.61 16.48
N SER A 201 -7.70 -2.63 17.32
CA SER A 201 -7.82 -2.67 18.77
C SER A 201 -8.25 -1.30 19.29
N GLU A 202 -9.29 -1.23 20.08
CA GLU A 202 -9.89 0.03 20.55
C GLU A 202 -8.94 0.92 21.36
N GLU A 203 -7.88 0.38 21.94
CA GLU A 203 -6.96 1.10 22.84
C GLU A 203 -5.57 1.36 22.24
N ASN A 204 -5.34 1.04 20.95
CA ASN A 204 -3.98 1.06 20.41
C ASN A 204 -3.68 2.32 19.58
N GLU A 205 -2.89 3.21 20.14
CA GLU A 205 -2.38 4.42 19.47
C GLU A 205 -1.26 4.11 18.46
N ARG A 206 -0.73 2.88 18.43
CA ARG A 206 0.37 2.52 17.54
C ARG A 206 -0.16 1.83 16.29
N LYS A 207 0.24 2.37 15.14
CA LYS A 207 -0.09 1.85 13.81
C LYS A 207 1.10 1.15 13.19
N VAL A 208 0.81 0.15 12.37
CA VAL A 208 1.84 -0.58 11.61
C VAL A 208 2.37 0.29 10.47
N HIS A 209 3.67 0.22 10.23
CA HIS A 209 4.28 0.59 8.96
C HIS A 209 5.29 -0.47 8.51
N ARG A 210 5.49 -0.60 7.21
CA ARG A 210 6.23 -1.69 6.58
C ARG A 210 7.27 -1.14 5.60
N GLY A 211 8.26 -1.99 5.24
CA GLY A 211 9.20 -1.74 4.16
C GLY A 211 10.56 -1.19 4.57
N GLY A 212 10.72 -0.70 5.79
CA GLY A 212 11.93 0.01 6.20
C GLY A 212 12.03 1.39 5.54
N SER A 213 13.21 2.03 5.59
CA SER A 213 13.38 3.39 5.07
C SER A 213 14.82 3.64 4.58
N TRP A 214 15.05 4.82 4.03
CA TRP A 214 16.35 5.29 3.55
C TRP A 214 17.47 5.24 4.61
N PHE A 215 17.14 5.23 5.90
CA PHE A 215 18.11 5.19 7.00
C PHE A 215 18.13 3.87 7.78
N THR A 216 17.29 2.89 7.42
CA THR A 216 17.26 1.59 8.12
C THR A 216 18.21 0.59 7.46
N GLU A 217 18.70 -0.34 8.28
CA GLU A 217 19.54 -1.44 7.81
C GLU A 217 18.72 -2.44 6.96
N SER A 218 19.41 -3.21 6.12
CA SER A 218 18.82 -4.18 5.20
C SER A 218 17.81 -5.13 5.86
N ASP A 219 18.08 -5.58 7.08
CA ASP A 219 17.20 -6.49 7.81
C ASP A 219 15.80 -5.92 8.08
N SER A 220 15.68 -4.60 8.20
CA SER A 220 14.40 -3.90 8.38
C SER A 220 13.60 -3.75 7.08
N THR A 221 14.18 -4.03 5.92
CA THR A 221 13.53 -3.93 4.61
C THR A 221 12.98 -5.25 4.09
N ARG A 222 13.11 -6.35 4.84
CA ARG A 222 12.59 -7.66 4.45
C ARG A 222 11.07 -7.62 4.27
N SER A 223 10.55 -8.42 3.34
CA SER A 223 9.09 -8.45 3.07
C SER A 223 8.24 -8.67 4.33
N ARG A 224 8.75 -9.45 5.31
CA ARG A 224 8.07 -9.75 6.58
C ARG A 224 8.44 -8.81 7.75
N ALA A 225 9.42 -7.91 7.58
CA ALA A 225 9.82 -7.01 8.66
C ALA A 225 8.70 -6.05 9.04
N ARG A 226 8.46 -5.91 10.34
CA ARG A 226 7.38 -5.09 10.91
C ARG A 226 7.95 -3.96 11.74
N ALA A 227 7.34 -2.80 11.62
CA ALA A 227 7.60 -1.67 12.48
C ALA A 227 6.29 -0.97 12.88
N SER A 228 6.35 -0.08 13.84
CA SER A 228 5.20 0.68 14.28
C SER A 228 5.59 2.03 14.85
N ALA A 229 4.70 3.00 14.72
CA ALA A 229 4.82 4.29 15.37
C ALA A 229 3.46 4.74 15.92
N ASN A 230 3.47 5.76 16.77
CA ASN A 230 2.22 6.37 17.23
C ASN A 230 1.51 7.01 16.02
N ARG A 231 0.17 6.95 15.97
CA ARG A 231 -0.65 7.49 14.86
C ARG A 231 -0.37 8.96 14.53
N THR A 232 0.11 9.74 15.50
CA THR A 232 0.42 11.15 15.34
C THR A 232 1.89 11.41 14.96
N THR A 233 2.71 10.36 14.86
CA THR A 233 4.15 10.48 14.53
C THR A 233 4.34 10.96 13.11
N ARG A 234 5.14 12.02 12.94
CA ARG A 234 5.68 12.47 11.64
C ARG A 234 7.17 12.19 11.59
N SER A 235 7.60 11.37 10.64
CA SER A 235 9.00 10.97 10.48
C SER A 235 9.40 11.09 9.01
N ASP A 236 10.60 11.58 8.77
CA ASP A 236 11.21 11.66 7.43
C ASP A 236 11.54 10.29 6.81
N GLY A 237 11.29 9.22 7.54
CA GLY A 237 11.39 7.85 7.06
C GLY A 237 10.05 7.13 6.93
N ILE A 238 8.90 7.80 7.09
CA ILE A 238 7.57 7.17 6.99
C ILE A 238 6.70 7.99 6.03
N GLY A 239 6.15 7.30 5.04
CA GLY A 239 5.21 7.78 4.05
C GLY A 239 4.03 6.83 3.89
N LEU A 240 3.52 6.71 2.66
CA LEU A 240 2.36 5.86 2.38
C LEU A 240 2.38 5.34 0.94
N ARG A 241 1.65 4.26 0.75
CA ARG A 241 1.22 3.74 -0.55
C ARG A 241 -0.29 3.51 -0.51
N LEU A 242 -0.98 3.78 -1.60
CA LEU A 242 -2.43 3.65 -1.66
C LEU A 242 -2.86 2.28 -2.18
N VAL A 243 -4.03 1.89 -1.71
CA VAL A 243 -4.88 0.86 -2.32
C VAL A 243 -6.12 1.54 -2.88
N TRP A 244 -6.53 1.16 -4.08
CA TRP A 244 -7.87 1.39 -4.58
C TRP A 244 -8.63 0.07 -4.52
N ALA A 245 -9.70 0.04 -3.71
CA ALA A 245 -10.54 -1.13 -3.50
C ALA A 245 -11.79 -1.02 -4.39
N PRO A 246 -11.92 -1.87 -5.44
CA PRO A 246 -13.11 -1.85 -6.30
C PRO A 246 -14.35 -2.22 -5.50
N GLN A 247 -15.42 -1.50 -5.76
CA GLN A 247 -16.77 -1.80 -5.28
C GLN A 247 -17.62 -2.18 -6.47
N LYS A 248 -18.51 -3.15 -6.31
CA LYS A 248 -19.50 -3.43 -7.37
C LYS A 248 -20.31 -2.17 -7.58
N ALA A 249 -20.36 -1.66 -8.82
CA ALA A 249 -21.30 -0.61 -9.16
C ALA A 249 -22.69 -1.13 -8.80
N ASN A 250 -23.42 -0.41 -7.94
CA ASN A 250 -24.86 -0.62 -7.80
C ASN A 250 -25.46 -0.21 -9.14
N VAL A 251 -25.66 -1.15 -10.03
CA VAL A 251 -26.58 -1.00 -11.15
C VAL A 251 -27.95 -0.99 -10.50
N GLU A 252 -28.41 0.20 -10.08
CA GLU A 252 -29.84 0.37 -9.83
C GLU A 252 -30.53 0.01 -11.14
N ALA A 253 -31.37 -1.01 -11.08
CA ALA A 253 -32.21 -1.41 -12.19
C ALA A 253 -33.02 -0.18 -12.60
N GLU A 254 -32.61 0.47 -13.68
CA GLU A 254 -33.46 1.42 -14.35
C GLU A 254 -34.79 0.69 -14.66
N GLY A 255 -35.85 1.30 -14.13
CA GLY A 255 -37.15 0.75 -13.99
C GLY A 255 -37.68 0.05 -15.25
N THR A 256 -38.22 -1.11 -15.05
CA THR A 256 -39.29 -1.64 -15.87
C THR A 256 -40.38 -0.60 -15.96
N MET A 257 -40.39 0.16 -17.06
CA MET A 257 -41.58 0.87 -17.46
C MET A 257 -42.67 -0.20 -17.71
N SER A 258 -43.64 -0.30 -16.82
CA SER A 258 -44.84 -1.04 -17.02
C SER A 258 -45.67 -0.31 -18.08
N ASN A 259 -45.65 -0.82 -19.30
CA ASN A 259 -46.65 -0.51 -20.30
C ASN A 259 -47.92 -1.30 -19.95
N ASP A 260 -48.73 -0.75 -19.08
CA ASP A 260 -50.12 -1.14 -18.92
C ASP A 260 -51.01 0.11 -19.10
N ASP A 261 -51.21 0.49 -20.35
CA ASP A 261 -52.37 1.31 -20.73
C ASP A 261 -53.54 0.38 -21.10
N PRO A 262 -54.66 0.45 -20.41
CA PRO A 262 -55.87 -0.26 -20.83
C PRO A 262 -56.54 0.51 -21.98
N ILE A 263 -56.56 -0.12 -23.16
CA ILE A 263 -57.33 0.33 -24.29
C ILE A 263 -58.79 0.22 -23.91
N SER A 264 -59.43 1.36 -23.68
CA SER A 264 -60.88 1.48 -23.68
C SER A 264 -61.36 1.57 -25.12
N GLN A 265 -62.21 0.63 -25.58
CA GLN A 265 -63.00 0.70 -26.78
C GLN A 265 -64.47 0.98 -26.47
N PRO A 266 -65.20 1.55 -27.43
CA PRO A 266 -66.43 2.34 -27.34
C PRO A 266 -67.69 1.60 -27.01
#